data_0058fe23429a4afca0e587ab6b2f2b46
#
_entry.id   0058fe23429a4afca0e587ab6b2f2b46
#
_cell.length_a   1.000
_cell.length_b   1.000
_cell.length_c   1.000
_cell.angle_alpha   90.00
_cell.angle_beta   90.00
_cell.angle_gamma   90.00
#
_symmetry.space_group_name_H-M   'P 1'
#
loop_
_entity.id
_entity.type
_entity.pdbx_description
1 polymer ?
#
loop_
_entity_poly.entity_id
_entity_poly.type
_entity_poly.pdbx_seq_one_letter_code
_entity_poly.pdbx_strand_id
1 'polypeptide(L)'
;MSDCDVKEFKLCELLKIYNGTKYDHLNKGDIPLYGSGGLMSHVDEALYSGEAILLPRKGTLSNIMYVNESFWTVDTMYYAVVNDKLADAFYLYSYLSQLDLSNLDSGSTLPSMTKSAYESIVVKLPDLKIQKAVATILFNIRKKLETNNKINQELEAMAKTLYDYWFVQFDFPDKNGKPYKSSGGKMVYNPELKREIPEGWGVDSLWNIANFYNGLAMQKYRPDTNEDDYLPVIKIREMMNGFSKDTERARLDIPSEAVVDRGDILFSWSATLEVIIWGKEKGALNQHIFKVTSDTYPKSFIYFELKSYLKVFKAIAELRKTTMGHITQDHLKQAKIVVPPIELISKLDAKLQPIMLKQQILENQNQELTQLRDWLLPMLMNGQVKVE
;
A
#
# COMPACT_ATOMS: atom_id res chain seq x y z
N MET A 1 -24.58 34.62 -6.45
CA MET A 1 -24.15 33.28 -6.90
C MET A 1 -24.21 33.32 -8.42
N SER A 2 -23.09 33.53 -9.11
CA SER A 2 -23.08 33.40 -10.57
C SER A 2 -23.02 31.92 -10.88
N ASP A 3 -24.06 31.37 -11.51
CA ASP A 3 -24.08 30.03 -12.04
C ASP A 3 -22.84 29.82 -12.89
N CYS A 4 -21.98 28.87 -12.52
CA CYS A 4 -21.05 28.32 -13.49
C CYS A 4 -21.93 27.65 -14.56
N ASP A 5 -21.86 28.14 -15.80
CA ASP A 5 -22.58 27.53 -16.93
C ASP A 5 -22.12 26.06 -17.06
N VAL A 6 -22.90 25.16 -16.47
CA VAL A 6 -22.67 23.71 -16.55
C VAL A 6 -23.49 23.17 -17.68
N LYS A 7 -22.86 22.49 -18.63
CA LYS A 7 -23.52 21.87 -19.77
C LYS A 7 -23.67 20.36 -19.56
N GLU A 8 -24.82 19.83 -19.94
CA GLU A 8 -25.07 18.39 -19.95
C GLU A 8 -24.59 17.77 -21.25
N PHE A 9 -23.91 16.63 -21.15
CA PHE A 9 -23.45 15.83 -22.29
C PHE A 9 -23.73 14.37 -22.04
N LYS A 10 -24.05 13.64 -23.09
CA LYS A 10 -23.91 12.18 -23.05
C LYS A 10 -22.44 11.80 -23.22
N LEU A 11 -22.01 10.75 -22.57
CA LEU A 11 -20.60 10.35 -22.60
C LEU A 11 -20.13 10.02 -24.02
N CYS A 12 -20.99 9.54 -24.91
CA CYS A 12 -20.69 9.31 -26.32
C CYS A 12 -20.34 10.58 -27.11
N GLU A 13 -20.72 11.77 -26.62
CA GLU A 13 -20.37 13.05 -27.25
C GLU A 13 -18.94 13.49 -26.86
N LEU A 14 -18.48 13.06 -25.69
CA LEU A 14 -17.22 13.47 -25.08
C LEU A 14 -16.07 12.51 -25.36
N LEU A 15 -16.33 11.25 -25.62
CA LEU A 15 -15.29 10.25 -25.82
C LEU A 15 -15.72 9.16 -26.79
N LYS A 16 -14.73 8.44 -27.33
CA LYS A 16 -14.93 7.27 -28.16
C LYS A 16 -14.38 6.04 -27.48
N ILE A 17 -15.22 5.02 -27.28
CA ILE A 17 -14.89 3.79 -26.59
C ILE A 17 -14.42 2.73 -27.59
N TYR A 18 -13.34 2.06 -27.26
CA TYR A 18 -12.77 0.94 -28.01
C TYR A 18 -12.70 -0.31 -27.14
N ASN A 19 -12.71 -1.47 -27.77
CA ASN A 19 -12.57 -2.74 -27.07
C ASN A 19 -11.10 -3.01 -26.73
N GLY A 20 -10.84 -3.56 -25.57
CA GLY A 20 -9.59 -4.27 -25.31
C GLY A 20 -9.53 -5.59 -26.10
N THR A 21 -8.37 -6.18 -26.20
CA THR A 21 -8.09 -7.32 -27.07
C THR A 21 -7.33 -8.41 -26.31
N LYS A 22 -7.49 -9.68 -26.75
CA LYS A 22 -6.71 -10.80 -26.22
C LYS A 22 -5.21 -10.55 -26.37
N TYR A 23 -4.44 -11.05 -25.44
CA TYR A 23 -3.01 -10.82 -25.31
C TYR A 23 -2.15 -12.10 -25.39
N ASP A 24 -2.76 -13.25 -25.61
CA ASP A 24 -2.09 -14.57 -25.61
C ASP A 24 -0.96 -14.70 -26.65
N HIS A 25 -0.94 -13.81 -27.65
CA HIS A 25 0.05 -13.76 -28.72
C HIS A 25 1.23 -12.84 -28.42
N LEU A 26 1.17 -12.06 -27.31
CA LEU A 26 2.20 -11.09 -26.95
C LEU A 26 3.30 -11.74 -26.12
N ASN A 27 4.51 -11.22 -26.28
CA ASN A 27 5.64 -11.61 -25.48
C ASN A 27 5.80 -10.67 -24.27
N LYS A 28 6.69 -11.03 -23.37
CA LYS A 28 7.05 -10.17 -22.23
C LYS A 28 7.85 -8.96 -22.75
N GLY A 29 7.49 -7.77 -22.29
CA GLY A 29 8.11 -6.49 -22.67
C GLY A 29 7.98 -5.45 -21.56
N ASP A 30 7.97 -4.16 -21.95
CA ASP A 30 7.94 -3.01 -21.02
C ASP A 30 6.62 -2.24 -21.05
N ILE A 31 5.69 -2.60 -21.95
CA ILE A 31 4.41 -1.92 -22.11
C ILE A 31 3.39 -2.48 -21.12
N PRO A 32 2.78 -1.67 -20.25
CA PRO A 32 1.82 -2.16 -19.27
C PRO A 32 0.59 -2.79 -19.90
N LEU A 33 0.20 -3.94 -19.37
CA LEU A 33 -1.00 -4.70 -19.71
C LEU A 33 -2.03 -4.56 -18.59
N TYR A 34 -3.19 -3.98 -18.91
CA TYR A 34 -4.26 -3.71 -17.96
C TYR A 34 -5.46 -4.64 -18.12
N GLY A 35 -5.97 -5.12 -16.98
CA GLY A 35 -7.26 -5.78 -16.85
C GLY A 35 -8.17 -5.05 -15.87
N SER A 36 -9.38 -5.55 -15.62
CA SER A 36 -10.35 -4.93 -14.70
C SER A 36 -9.87 -4.86 -13.24
N GLY A 37 -8.89 -5.68 -12.86
CA GLY A 37 -8.24 -5.63 -11.55
C GLY A 37 -7.07 -4.63 -11.47
N GLY A 38 -6.68 -3.99 -12.59
CA GLY A 38 -5.51 -3.10 -12.66
C GLY A 38 -4.39 -3.64 -13.56
N LEU A 39 -3.14 -3.23 -13.29
CA LEU A 39 -1.96 -3.73 -13.98
C LEU A 39 -1.77 -5.23 -13.74
N MET A 40 -1.72 -6.00 -14.82
CA MET A 40 -1.55 -7.47 -14.78
C MET A 40 -0.09 -7.88 -15.00
N SER A 41 0.54 -7.33 -16.03
CA SER A 41 1.92 -7.63 -16.44
C SER A 41 2.43 -6.57 -17.42
N HIS A 42 3.53 -6.87 -18.12
CA HIS A 42 4.06 -6.03 -19.20
C HIS A 42 4.25 -6.88 -20.45
N VAL A 43 3.97 -6.28 -21.62
CA VAL A 43 4.02 -6.91 -22.96
C VAL A 43 4.88 -6.10 -23.91
N ASP A 44 5.17 -6.67 -25.08
CA ASP A 44 6.09 -6.10 -26.09
C ASP A 44 5.39 -5.19 -27.13
N GLU A 45 4.05 -5.22 -27.20
CA GLU A 45 3.29 -4.39 -28.15
C GLU A 45 2.25 -3.50 -27.42
N ALA A 46 1.94 -2.35 -28.02
CA ALA A 46 0.93 -1.43 -27.55
C ALA A 46 -0.36 -1.56 -28.37
N LEU A 47 -1.51 -1.63 -27.69
CA LEU A 47 -2.82 -1.52 -28.34
C LEU A 47 -3.13 -0.05 -28.66
N TYR A 48 -2.71 0.86 -27.80
CA TYR A 48 -2.86 2.31 -27.97
C TYR A 48 -1.72 3.04 -27.27
N SER A 49 -1.39 4.23 -27.78
CA SER A 49 -0.38 5.12 -27.21
C SER A 49 -0.97 6.51 -27.07
N GLY A 50 -0.98 7.04 -25.85
CA GLY A 50 -1.50 8.35 -25.52
C GLY A 50 -2.44 8.34 -24.33
N GLU A 51 -3.15 9.45 -24.17
CA GLU A 51 -4.08 9.66 -23.07
C GLU A 51 -5.39 8.90 -23.28
N ALA A 52 -5.80 8.12 -22.28
CA ALA A 52 -7.03 7.34 -22.33
C ALA A 52 -7.62 7.10 -20.93
N ILE A 53 -8.93 6.85 -20.90
CA ILE A 53 -9.65 6.37 -19.72
C ILE A 53 -9.93 4.88 -19.94
N LEU A 54 -9.47 4.02 -19.02
CA LEU A 54 -9.76 2.60 -19.06
C LEU A 54 -11.04 2.32 -18.28
N LEU A 55 -12.00 1.68 -18.94
CA LEU A 55 -13.35 1.41 -18.44
C LEU A 55 -13.55 -0.10 -18.29
N PRO A 56 -13.84 -0.62 -17.08
CA PRO A 56 -14.10 -2.03 -16.88
C PRO A 56 -15.33 -2.52 -17.67
N ARG A 57 -15.16 -3.63 -18.39
CA ARG A 57 -16.27 -4.33 -19.08
C ARG A 57 -16.85 -5.43 -18.20
N LYS A 58 -16.01 -6.14 -17.42
CA LYS A 58 -16.39 -7.25 -16.54
C LYS A 58 -15.57 -7.22 -15.26
N GLY A 59 -16.13 -7.68 -14.17
CA GLY A 59 -15.45 -7.79 -12.88
C GLY A 59 -15.62 -6.52 -12.04
N THR A 60 -14.53 -5.90 -11.59
CA THR A 60 -14.58 -4.73 -10.69
C THR A 60 -14.92 -3.46 -11.46
N LEU A 61 -16.22 -3.17 -11.62
CA LEU A 61 -16.71 -2.04 -12.42
C LEU A 61 -16.31 -0.66 -11.87
N SER A 62 -16.01 -0.55 -10.58
CA SER A 62 -15.55 0.69 -9.95
C SER A 62 -14.09 1.03 -10.28
N ASN A 63 -13.33 0.10 -10.87
CA ASN A 63 -11.91 0.31 -11.15
C ASN A 63 -11.67 1.02 -12.50
N ILE A 64 -12.18 2.25 -12.60
CA ILE A 64 -11.88 3.14 -13.75
C ILE A 64 -10.44 3.66 -13.57
N MET A 65 -9.65 3.65 -14.65
CA MET A 65 -8.25 4.09 -14.60
C MET A 65 -7.98 5.16 -15.65
N TYR A 66 -7.04 6.04 -15.34
CA TYR A 66 -6.49 7.01 -16.27
C TYR A 66 -5.05 6.64 -16.60
N VAL A 67 -4.72 6.61 -17.88
CA VAL A 67 -3.38 6.34 -18.41
C VAL A 67 -3.00 7.40 -19.44
N ASN A 68 -1.71 7.73 -19.49
CA ASN A 68 -1.14 8.61 -20.52
C ASN A 68 0.23 8.06 -20.92
N GLU A 69 0.21 6.91 -21.58
CA GLU A 69 1.39 6.17 -22.00
C GLU A 69 1.01 5.16 -23.10
N SER A 70 1.96 4.38 -23.59
CA SER A 70 1.68 3.20 -24.42
C SER A 70 1.19 2.08 -23.53
N PHE A 71 0.07 1.44 -23.89
CA PHE A 71 -0.51 0.37 -23.09
C PHE A 71 -1.23 -0.68 -23.91
N TRP A 72 -1.52 -1.82 -23.28
CA TRP A 72 -2.46 -2.83 -23.78
C TRP A 72 -3.57 -3.08 -22.77
N THR A 73 -4.80 -3.29 -23.23
CA THR A 73 -5.92 -3.73 -22.38
C THR A 73 -6.51 -5.04 -22.88
N VAL A 74 -6.82 -5.93 -21.92
CA VAL A 74 -7.47 -7.20 -22.21
C VAL A 74 -8.95 -7.03 -22.56
N ASP A 75 -9.59 -8.08 -23.07
CA ASP A 75 -10.99 -8.08 -23.52
C ASP A 75 -12.04 -7.83 -22.41
N THR A 76 -11.64 -7.86 -21.13
CA THR A 76 -12.48 -7.46 -19.99
C THR A 76 -12.43 -5.95 -19.69
N MET A 77 -11.73 -5.19 -20.52
CA MET A 77 -11.61 -3.74 -20.44
C MET A 77 -11.99 -3.08 -21.75
N TYR A 78 -12.49 -1.85 -21.67
CA TYR A 78 -12.51 -0.89 -22.76
C TYR A 78 -11.42 0.16 -22.52
N TYR A 79 -10.99 0.84 -23.58
CA TYR A 79 -10.29 2.11 -23.46
C TYR A 79 -11.05 3.20 -24.20
N ALA A 80 -11.06 4.39 -23.66
CA ALA A 80 -11.81 5.53 -24.19
C ALA A 80 -10.87 6.71 -24.44
N VAL A 81 -10.93 7.24 -25.66
CA VAL A 81 -10.18 8.42 -26.08
C VAL A 81 -11.11 9.63 -26.01
N VAL A 82 -10.73 10.62 -25.22
CA VAL A 82 -11.54 11.83 -24.97
C VAL A 82 -11.37 12.84 -26.10
N ASN A 83 -12.45 13.55 -26.44
CA ASN A 83 -12.42 14.68 -27.34
C ASN A 83 -11.91 15.92 -26.57
N ASP A 84 -10.66 16.26 -26.75
CA ASP A 84 -9.93 17.33 -26.06
C ASP A 84 -10.49 18.76 -26.29
N LYS A 85 -11.37 18.92 -27.30
CA LYS A 85 -12.09 20.16 -27.55
C LYS A 85 -13.31 20.35 -26.64
N LEU A 86 -13.82 19.28 -26.05
CA LEU A 86 -15.05 19.30 -25.24
C LEU A 86 -14.77 18.98 -23.76
N ALA A 87 -13.82 18.07 -23.48
CA ALA A 87 -13.51 17.67 -22.13
C ALA A 87 -11.99 17.45 -21.92
N ASP A 88 -11.56 17.67 -20.69
CA ASP A 88 -10.25 17.26 -20.21
C ASP A 88 -10.34 15.79 -19.73
N ALA A 89 -9.42 14.94 -20.18
CA ALA A 89 -9.51 13.51 -19.93
C ALA A 89 -9.31 13.17 -18.45
N PHE A 90 -8.41 13.87 -17.73
CA PHE A 90 -8.21 13.63 -16.32
C PHE A 90 -9.37 14.15 -15.47
N TYR A 91 -9.99 15.27 -15.86
CA TYR A 91 -11.22 15.75 -15.25
C TYR A 91 -12.35 14.72 -15.41
N LEU A 92 -12.56 14.26 -16.64
CA LEU A 92 -13.63 13.30 -16.96
C LEU A 92 -13.41 11.97 -16.23
N TYR A 93 -12.17 11.47 -16.17
CA TYR A 93 -11.79 10.33 -15.36
C TYR A 93 -12.15 10.54 -13.88
N SER A 94 -11.77 11.69 -13.32
CA SER A 94 -12.03 12.03 -11.91
C SER A 94 -13.52 12.11 -11.61
N TYR A 95 -14.32 12.62 -12.55
CA TYR A 95 -15.78 12.67 -12.46
C TYR A 95 -16.37 11.25 -12.46
N LEU A 96 -16.01 10.44 -13.47
CA LEU A 96 -16.51 9.07 -13.63
C LEU A 96 -16.16 8.16 -12.45
N SER A 97 -15.00 8.37 -11.84
CA SER A 97 -14.55 7.60 -10.67
C SER A 97 -15.40 7.82 -9.42
N GLN A 98 -16.23 8.86 -9.37
CA GLN A 98 -17.15 9.13 -8.26
C GLN A 98 -18.56 8.57 -8.50
N LEU A 99 -18.87 8.17 -9.72
CA LEU A 99 -20.22 7.67 -10.04
C LEU A 99 -20.43 6.26 -9.46
N ASP A 100 -21.58 6.07 -8.86
CA ASP A 100 -22.06 4.72 -8.57
C ASP A 100 -22.61 4.09 -9.86
N LEU A 101 -21.84 3.18 -10.44
CA LEU A 101 -22.19 2.48 -11.67
C LEU A 101 -22.95 1.17 -11.42
N SER A 102 -23.24 0.81 -10.18
CA SER A 102 -23.90 -0.45 -9.80
C SER A 102 -25.28 -0.61 -10.46
N ASN A 103 -26.00 0.49 -10.63
CA ASN A 103 -27.34 0.49 -11.28
C ASN A 103 -27.29 0.25 -12.80
N LEU A 104 -26.12 0.34 -13.42
CA LEU A 104 -25.91 0.10 -14.84
C LEU A 104 -25.34 -1.29 -15.12
N ASP A 105 -25.16 -2.10 -14.08
CA ASP A 105 -24.69 -3.48 -14.19
C ASP A 105 -25.74 -4.34 -14.90
N SER A 106 -25.33 -4.96 -16.00
CA SER A 106 -26.14 -5.88 -16.80
C SER A 106 -25.86 -7.37 -16.52
N GLY A 107 -24.91 -7.66 -15.61
CA GLY A 107 -24.48 -9.02 -15.27
C GLY A 107 -25.33 -9.66 -14.20
N SER A 108 -25.76 -10.92 -14.41
CA SER A 108 -26.52 -11.69 -13.42
C SER A 108 -25.64 -12.41 -12.39
N THR A 109 -24.44 -12.81 -12.77
CA THR A 109 -23.51 -13.59 -11.93
C THR A 109 -22.15 -12.91 -11.76
N LEU A 110 -21.71 -12.18 -12.78
CA LEU A 110 -20.48 -11.38 -12.75
C LEU A 110 -20.84 -9.97 -13.20
N PRO A 111 -20.48 -8.92 -12.41
CA PRO A 111 -20.72 -7.54 -12.81
C PRO A 111 -20.21 -7.26 -14.23
N SER A 112 -21.04 -6.68 -15.06
CA SER A 112 -20.74 -6.45 -16.48
C SER A 112 -21.35 -5.16 -16.96
N MET A 113 -20.59 -4.38 -17.71
CA MET A 113 -21.02 -3.10 -18.28
C MET A 113 -20.82 -3.09 -19.79
N THR A 114 -21.86 -2.77 -20.53
CA THR A 114 -21.79 -2.69 -21.99
C THR A 114 -21.25 -1.32 -22.43
N LYS A 115 -20.75 -1.27 -23.67
CA LYS A 115 -20.34 -0.01 -24.28
C LYS A 115 -21.49 1.01 -24.34
N SER A 116 -22.68 0.56 -24.72
CA SER A 116 -23.89 1.41 -24.82
C SER A 116 -24.33 1.94 -23.44
N ALA A 117 -24.13 1.16 -22.37
CA ALA A 117 -24.40 1.63 -21.01
C ALA A 117 -23.47 2.80 -20.63
N TYR A 118 -22.16 2.67 -20.90
CA TYR A 118 -21.24 3.80 -20.71
C TYR A 118 -21.61 5.00 -21.58
N GLU A 119 -21.88 4.80 -22.86
CA GLU A 119 -22.22 5.85 -23.82
C GLU A 119 -23.49 6.62 -23.44
N SER A 120 -24.42 6.00 -22.70
CA SER A 120 -25.67 6.62 -22.25
C SER A 120 -25.53 7.48 -20.96
N ILE A 121 -24.42 7.39 -20.27
CA ILE A 121 -24.19 8.17 -19.03
C ILE A 121 -24.26 9.66 -19.37
N VAL A 122 -25.07 10.40 -18.60
CA VAL A 122 -25.14 11.86 -18.69
C VAL A 122 -24.23 12.47 -17.64
N VAL A 123 -23.35 13.36 -18.07
CA VAL A 123 -22.41 14.07 -17.23
C VAL A 123 -22.63 15.57 -17.35
N LYS A 124 -22.37 16.31 -16.26
CA LYS A 124 -22.50 17.75 -16.18
C LYS A 124 -21.09 18.35 -16.07
N LEU A 125 -20.66 19.09 -17.07
CA LEU A 125 -19.32 19.62 -17.14
C LEU A 125 -19.33 21.16 -17.18
N PRO A 126 -18.43 21.83 -16.43
CA PRO A 126 -18.17 23.25 -16.58
C PRO A 126 -17.37 23.53 -17.87
N ASP A 127 -17.10 24.78 -18.16
CA ASP A 127 -16.24 25.16 -19.27
C ASP A 127 -14.88 24.46 -19.22
N LEU A 128 -14.31 24.18 -20.39
CA LEU A 128 -13.05 23.46 -20.55
C LEU A 128 -11.88 24.10 -19.78
N LYS A 129 -11.87 25.44 -19.63
CA LYS A 129 -10.87 26.14 -18.82
C LYS A 129 -10.93 25.75 -17.36
N ILE A 130 -12.14 25.64 -16.79
CA ILE A 130 -12.36 25.21 -15.41
C ILE A 130 -11.99 23.73 -15.25
N GLN A 131 -12.40 22.87 -16.21
CA GLN A 131 -12.02 21.46 -16.20
C GLN A 131 -10.50 21.28 -16.12
N LYS A 132 -9.74 21.98 -16.97
CA LYS A 132 -8.26 21.91 -16.98
C LYS A 132 -7.63 22.42 -15.68
N ALA A 133 -8.17 23.47 -15.09
CA ALA A 133 -7.67 24.00 -13.83
C ALA A 133 -7.90 22.99 -12.67
N VAL A 134 -9.10 22.40 -12.58
CA VAL A 134 -9.42 21.36 -11.61
C VAL A 134 -8.57 20.10 -11.85
N ALA A 135 -8.48 19.64 -13.10
CA ALA A 135 -7.65 18.50 -13.50
C ALA A 135 -6.19 18.69 -13.06
N THR A 136 -5.63 19.90 -13.25
CA THR A 136 -4.26 20.21 -12.84
C THR A 136 -4.05 20.03 -11.33
N ILE A 137 -4.98 20.51 -10.51
CA ILE A 137 -4.89 20.37 -9.05
C ILE A 137 -4.92 18.88 -8.65
N LEU A 138 -5.92 18.15 -9.12
CA LEU A 138 -6.10 16.73 -8.78
C LEU A 138 -4.95 15.86 -9.31
N PHE A 139 -4.47 16.14 -10.51
CA PHE A 139 -3.33 15.47 -11.12
C PHE A 139 -2.03 15.70 -10.31
N ASN A 140 -1.80 16.94 -9.84
CA ASN A 140 -0.64 17.25 -9.02
C ASN A 140 -0.68 16.52 -7.68
N ILE A 141 -1.85 16.40 -7.04
CA ILE A 141 -2.03 15.61 -5.81
C ILE A 141 -1.71 14.14 -6.11
N ARG A 142 -2.29 13.56 -7.17
CA ARG A 142 -2.01 12.18 -7.59
C ARG A 142 -0.52 11.95 -7.82
N LYS A 143 0.11 12.79 -8.62
CA LYS A 143 1.54 12.71 -8.94
C LYS A 143 2.41 12.80 -7.69
N LYS A 144 2.04 13.65 -6.73
CA LYS A 144 2.76 13.76 -5.45
C LYS A 144 2.63 12.49 -4.61
N LEU A 145 1.44 11.88 -4.54
CA LEU A 145 1.19 10.60 -3.89
C LEU A 145 2.05 9.48 -4.52
N GLU A 146 2.04 9.36 -5.85
CA GLU A 146 2.84 8.39 -6.59
C GLU A 146 4.34 8.57 -6.34
N THR A 147 4.82 9.82 -6.37
CA THR A 147 6.23 10.15 -6.09
C THR A 147 6.63 9.81 -4.67
N ASN A 148 5.80 10.16 -3.68
CA ASN A 148 6.08 9.84 -2.27
C ASN A 148 6.11 8.32 -2.05
N ASN A 149 5.19 7.56 -2.65
CA ASN A 149 5.17 6.10 -2.58
C ASN A 149 6.45 5.49 -3.18
N LYS A 150 6.89 5.98 -4.34
CA LYS A 150 8.14 5.54 -4.95
C LYS A 150 9.35 5.84 -4.07
N ILE A 151 9.43 7.05 -3.52
CA ILE A 151 10.52 7.40 -2.57
C ILE A 151 10.48 6.48 -1.35
N ASN A 152 9.31 6.15 -0.79
CA ASN A 152 9.19 5.24 0.34
C ASN A 152 9.70 3.83 0.00
N GLN A 153 9.38 3.32 -1.19
CA GLN A 153 9.91 2.03 -1.66
C GLN A 153 11.43 2.03 -1.80
N GLU A 154 12.01 3.08 -2.36
CA GLU A 154 13.46 3.22 -2.49
C GLU A 154 14.15 3.34 -1.12
N LEU A 155 13.58 4.12 -0.19
CA LEU A 155 14.10 4.23 1.17
C LEU A 155 14.05 2.89 1.92
N GLU A 156 12.99 2.11 1.77
CA GLU A 156 12.89 0.76 2.35
C GLU A 156 13.96 -0.17 1.76
N ALA A 157 14.13 -0.15 0.44
CA ALA A 157 15.16 -0.93 -0.24
C ALA A 157 16.58 -0.54 0.22
N MET A 158 16.85 0.77 0.38
CA MET A 158 18.12 1.27 0.90
C MET A 158 18.37 0.80 2.34
N ALA A 159 17.39 0.96 3.22
CA ALA A 159 17.50 0.54 4.61
C ALA A 159 17.74 -0.97 4.72
N LYS A 160 16.97 -1.76 3.95
CA LYS A 160 17.17 -3.21 3.89
C LYS A 160 18.55 -3.59 3.37
N THR A 161 19.02 -2.95 2.31
CA THR A 161 20.34 -3.22 1.75
C THR A 161 21.45 -2.93 2.77
N LEU A 162 21.35 -1.81 3.50
CA LEU A 162 22.30 -1.47 4.53
C LEU A 162 22.28 -2.48 5.69
N TYR A 163 21.08 -2.89 6.10
CA TYR A 163 20.89 -3.91 7.13
C TYR A 163 21.50 -5.25 6.71
N ASP A 164 21.15 -5.72 5.51
CA ASP A 164 21.64 -6.98 4.96
C ASP A 164 23.19 -6.98 4.81
N TYR A 165 23.75 -5.87 4.37
CA TYR A 165 25.20 -5.71 4.22
C TYR A 165 25.90 -5.87 5.58
N TRP A 166 25.39 -5.26 6.64
CA TRP A 166 25.99 -5.32 7.96
C TRP A 166 25.75 -6.66 8.67
N PHE A 167 24.50 -7.14 8.71
CA PHE A 167 24.07 -8.20 9.63
C PHE A 167 23.76 -9.54 8.95
N VAL A 168 23.58 -9.55 7.64
CA VAL A 168 23.38 -10.79 6.88
C VAL A 168 24.66 -11.21 6.17
N GLN A 169 25.34 -10.27 5.52
CA GLN A 169 26.60 -10.49 4.82
C GLN A 169 27.82 -10.37 5.75
N PHE A 170 27.66 -9.74 6.92
CA PHE A 170 28.65 -9.49 7.94
C PHE A 170 29.78 -8.52 7.51
N ASP A 171 29.50 -7.63 6.58
CA ASP A 171 30.41 -6.60 6.09
C ASP A 171 30.20 -5.23 6.79
N PHE A 172 29.88 -5.27 8.09
CA PHE A 172 29.87 -4.07 8.93
C PHE A 172 31.30 -3.49 9.01
N PRO A 173 31.46 -2.16 9.24
CA PRO A 173 32.77 -1.54 9.34
C PRO A 173 33.56 -2.05 10.55
N ASP A 174 34.74 -2.56 10.30
CA ASP A 174 35.71 -2.95 11.32
C ASP A 174 36.33 -1.71 12.02
N LYS A 175 37.34 -1.90 12.87
CA LYS A 175 38.05 -0.83 13.57
C LYS A 175 38.71 0.18 12.62
N ASN A 176 39.00 -0.20 11.39
CA ASN A 176 39.64 0.62 10.37
C ASN A 176 38.62 1.15 9.32
N GLY A 177 37.30 0.89 9.53
CA GLY A 177 36.24 1.26 8.61
C GLY A 177 36.12 0.35 7.37
N LYS A 178 36.85 -0.79 7.31
CA LYS A 178 36.77 -1.75 6.21
C LYS A 178 35.64 -2.75 6.45
N PRO A 179 35.05 -3.34 5.36
CA PRO A 179 34.06 -4.40 5.49
C PRO A 179 34.63 -5.60 6.25
N TYR A 180 33.99 -6.01 7.34
CA TYR A 180 34.57 -7.00 8.28
C TYR A 180 34.88 -8.34 7.59
N LYS A 181 33.88 -9.03 7.09
CA LYS A 181 34.06 -10.37 6.50
C LYS A 181 34.91 -10.34 5.23
N SER A 182 34.64 -9.43 4.32
CA SER A 182 35.36 -9.31 3.04
C SER A 182 36.81 -8.89 3.20
N SER A 183 37.17 -8.28 4.35
CA SER A 183 38.56 -7.91 4.69
C SER A 183 39.27 -8.95 5.57
N GLY A 184 38.70 -10.16 5.71
CA GLY A 184 39.30 -11.26 6.46
C GLY A 184 38.98 -11.24 7.96
N GLY A 185 37.88 -10.61 8.36
CA GLY A 185 37.36 -10.66 9.75
C GLY A 185 37.14 -12.11 10.21
N LYS A 186 37.46 -12.37 11.47
CA LYS A 186 37.42 -13.74 12.02
C LYS A 186 35.98 -14.25 12.14
N MET A 187 35.71 -15.36 11.50
CA MET A 187 34.42 -16.06 11.53
C MET A 187 34.51 -17.32 12.38
N VAL A 188 33.43 -17.68 13.08
CA VAL A 188 33.33 -18.86 13.95
C VAL A 188 32.08 -19.63 13.58
N TYR A 189 32.19 -20.95 13.43
CA TYR A 189 31.05 -21.81 13.16
C TYR A 189 30.11 -21.89 14.37
N ASN A 190 28.85 -21.58 14.13
CA ASN A 190 27.79 -21.70 15.13
C ASN A 190 26.93 -22.96 14.88
N PRO A 191 26.87 -23.92 15.81
CA PRO A 191 26.15 -25.17 15.61
C PRO A 191 24.61 -25.02 15.61
N GLU A 192 24.06 -24.00 16.28
CA GLU A 192 22.60 -23.75 16.29
C GLU A 192 22.12 -23.25 14.94
N LEU A 193 22.87 -22.31 14.35
CA LEU A 193 22.54 -21.72 13.04
C LEU A 193 23.10 -22.54 11.86
N LYS A 194 23.98 -23.51 12.12
CA LYS A 194 24.68 -24.34 11.14
C LYS A 194 25.41 -23.51 10.08
N ARG A 195 25.95 -22.36 10.49
CA ARG A 195 26.71 -21.44 9.63
C ARG A 195 27.78 -20.70 10.43
N GLU A 196 28.71 -20.08 9.70
CA GLU A 196 29.67 -19.16 10.31
C GLU A 196 29.04 -17.81 10.62
N ILE A 197 29.41 -17.25 11.79
CA ILE A 197 29.06 -15.93 12.24
C ILE A 197 30.32 -15.18 12.70
N PRO A 198 30.33 -13.85 12.78
CA PRO A 198 31.48 -13.12 13.29
C PRO A 198 31.82 -13.52 14.73
N GLU A 199 33.14 -13.59 15.02
CA GLU A 199 33.61 -13.88 16.39
C GLU A 199 33.03 -12.89 17.39
N GLY A 200 32.56 -13.39 18.52
CA GLY A 200 31.95 -12.59 19.59
C GLY A 200 30.48 -12.22 19.40
N TRP A 201 29.86 -12.63 18.29
CA TRP A 201 28.41 -12.44 18.13
C TRP A 201 27.63 -13.55 18.82
N GLY A 202 26.44 -13.19 19.34
CA GLY A 202 25.53 -14.11 19.99
C GLY A 202 24.50 -14.72 19.02
N VAL A 203 23.73 -15.66 19.57
CA VAL A 203 22.53 -16.23 18.92
C VAL A 203 21.40 -16.19 19.91
N ASP A 204 20.23 -15.77 19.48
CA ASP A 204 19.02 -15.79 20.30
C ASP A 204 17.79 -16.05 19.42
N SER A 205 16.61 -16.10 20.00
CA SER A 205 15.34 -16.26 19.28
C SER A 205 14.64 -14.91 19.09
N LEU A 206 13.82 -14.79 18.04
CA LEU A 206 12.96 -13.63 17.87
C LEU A 206 12.08 -13.37 19.11
N TRP A 207 11.66 -14.45 19.77
CA TRP A 207 10.85 -14.35 20.98
C TRP A 207 11.57 -13.67 22.15
N ASN A 208 12.88 -13.92 22.31
CA ASN A 208 13.63 -13.42 23.44
C ASN A 208 14.13 -11.97 23.25
N ILE A 209 14.29 -11.53 21.99
CA ILE A 209 14.78 -10.18 21.69
C ILE A 209 13.68 -9.11 21.72
N ALA A 210 12.39 -9.52 21.76
CA ALA A 210 11.27 -8.59 21.68
C ALA A 210 10.07 -9.08 22.48
N ASN A 211 9.22 -8.13 22.88
CA ASN A 211 7.93 -8.37 23.52
C ASN A 211 6.84 -8.40 22.45
N PHE A 212 6.05 -9.47 22.41
CA PHE A 212 4.96 -9.66 21.46
C PHE A 212 3.61 -9.54 22.19
N TYR A 213 2.99 -8.37 22.11
CA TYR A 213 1.67 -8.18 22.67
C TYR A 213 0.61 -8.55 21.63
N ASN A 214 -0.20 -9.55 21.91
CA ASN A 214 -1.30 -9.94 21.04
C ASN A 214 -2.49 -9.00 21.25
N GLY A 215 -3.05 -8.47 20.15
CA GLY A 215 -4.21 -7.63 20.23
C GLY A 215 -5.44 -8.34 20.82
N LEU A 216 -6.54 -7.64 20.95
CA LEU A 216 -7.74 -8.08 21.64
C LEU A 216 -8.87 -8.49 20.68
N ALA A 217 -9.79 -9.31 21.17
CA ALA A 217 -11.06 -9.61 20.50
C ALA A 217 -11.96 -8.35 20.55
N MET A 218 -11.80 -7.45 19.61
CA MET A 218 -12.41 -6.10 19.62
C MET A 218 -13.93 -6.10 19.63
N GLN A 219 -14.58 -7.21 19.30
CA GLN A 219 -16.04 -7.37 19.45
C GLN A 219 -16.51 -7.15 20.90
N LYS A 220 -15.64 -7.37 21.90
CA LYS A 220 -15.93 -7.17 23.33
C LYS A 220 -15.77 -5.70 23.77
N TYR A 221 -15.21 -4.86 22.93
CA TYR A 221 -14.86 -3.48 23.23
C TYR A 221 -15.55 -2.51 22.27
N ARG A 222 -16.69 -2.88 21.70
CA ARG A 222 -17.50 -1.98 20.87
C ARG A 222 -18.05 -0.83 21.70
N PRO A 223 -18.10 0.40 21.15
CA PRO A 223 -18.81 1.50 21.78
C PRO A 223 -20.29 1.17 22.01
N ASP A 224 -20.86 1.68 23.07
CA ASP A 224 -22.28 1.47 23.41
C ASP A 224 -23.20 2.27 22.48
N THR A 225 -22.74 3.44 22.01
CA THR A 225 -23.45 4.29 21.06
C THR A 225 -22.54 4.70 19.90
N ASN A 226 -23.12 5.17 18.79
CA ASN A 226 -22.36 5.67 17.64
C ASN A 226 -21.77 7.08 17.86
N GLU A 227 -22.17 7.75 18.92
CA GLU A 227 -21.75 9.12 19.27
C GLU A 227 -20.57 9.11 20.26
N ASP A 228 -20.24 7.94 20.84
CA ASP A 228 -19.12 7.81 21.77
C ASP A 228 -17.79 8.06 21.06
N ASP A 229 -16.84 8.63 21.78
CA ASP A 229 -15.45 8.68 21.36
C ASP A 229 -14.91 7.27 21.19
N TYR A 230 -14.12 7.04 20.15
CA TYR A 230 -13.65 5.69 19.81
C TYR A 230 -12.23 5.68 19.23
N LEU A 231 -11.64 4.50 19.26
CA LEU A 231 -10.46 4.17 18.47
C LEU A 231 -10.87 3.30 17.26
N PRO A 232 -10.40 3.61 16.05
CA PRO A 232 -10.59 2.71 14.91
C PRO A 232 -9.84 1.39 15.14
N VAL A 233 -10.47 0.27 14.82
CA VAL A 233 -9.89 -1.06 15.00
C VAL A 233 -8.92 -1.40 13.86
N ILE A 234 -7.69 -1.76 14.21
CA ILE A 234 -6.66 -2.20 13.26
C ILE A 234 -6.75 -3.73 13.13
N LYS A 235 -7.44 -4.20 12.10
CA LYS A 235 -7.38 -5.58 11.60
C LYS A 235 -6.32 -5.68 10.49
N ILE A 236 -6.11 -6.87 9.95
CA ILE A 236 -5.17 -7.08 8.84
C ILE A 236 -5.52 -6.20 7.62
N ARG A 237 -6.81 -6.01 7.34
CA ARG A 237 -7.27 -5.11 6.28
C ARG A 237 -6.81 -3.66 6.50
N GLU A 238 -7.04 -3.14 7.69
CA GLU A 238 -6.65 -1.78 8.07
C GLU A 238 -5.12 -1.65 8.17
N MET A 239 -4.45 -2.69 8.65
CA MET A 239 -2.99 -2.75 8.67
C MET A 239 -2.40 -2.55 7.27
N MET A 240 -2.98 -3.17 6.25
CA MET A 240 -2.50 -3.09 4.87
C MET A 240 -3.00 -1.84 4.13
N ASN A 241 -4.28 -1.50 4.26
CA ASN A 241 -4.93 -0.51 3.40
C ASN A 241 -5.27 0.81 4.13
N GLY A 242 -5.17 0.84 5.46
CA GLY A 242 -5.61 1.96 6.28
C GLY A 242 -7.08 1.91 6.67
N PHE A 243 -7.51 2.94 7.39
CA PHE A 243 -8.89 3.06 7.83
C PHE A 243 -9.82 3.42 6.67
N SER A 244 -11.05 2.95 6.76
CA SER A 244 -12.14 3.21 5.81
C SER A 244 -13.44 3.53 6.56
N LYS A 245 -14.50 3.89 5.85
CA LYS A 245 -15.81 4.13 6.44
C LYS A 245 -16.36 2.90 7.18
N ASP A 246 -15.96 1.71 6.76
CA ASP A 246 -16.39 0.43 7.34
C ASP A 246 -15.43 -0.09 8.42
N THR A 247 -14.46 0.71 8.85
CA THR A 247 -13.55 0.33 9.93
C THR A 247 -14.33 0.23 11.24
N GLU A 248 -14.21 -0.92 11.92
CA GLU A 248 -14.86 -1.12 13.22
C GLU A 248 -14.31 -0.16 14.26
N ARG A 249 -15.10 0.10 15.29
CA ARG A 249 -14.79 1.02 16.38
C ARG A 249 -14.63 0.26 17.69
N ALA A 250 -13.68 0.69 18.50
CA ALA A 250 -13.48 0.22 19.87
C ALA A 250 -13.57 1.39 20.85
N ARG A 251 -14.04 1.10 22.08
CA ARG A 251 -14.06 2.07 23.18
C ARG A 251 -12.64 2.53 23.54
N LEU A 252 -12.53 3.67 24.20
CA LEU A 252 -11.21 4.21 24.63
C LEU A 252 -10.63 3.47 25.83
N ASP A 253 -11.44 2.78 26.64
CA ASP A 253 -11.06 2.09 27.88
C ASP A 253 -10.45 0.69 27.66
N ILE A 254 -9.65 0.54 26.60
CA ILE A 254 -8.88 -0.67 26.35
C ILE A 254 -7.49 -0.57 27.04
N PRO A 255 -6.83 -1.73 27.33
CA PRO A 255 -5.46 -1.73 27.83
C PRO A 255 -4.51 -0.90 26.94
N SER A 256 -3.60 -0.15 27.54
CA SER A 256 -2.66 0.72 26.83
C SER A 256 -1.79 -0.03 25.81
N GLU A 257 -1.48 -1.28 26.11
CA GLU A 257 -0.72 -2.17 25.23
C GLU A 257 -1.46 -2.48 23.94
N ALA A 258 -2.80 -2.53 23.99
CA ALA A 258 -3.67 -2.73 22.82
C ALA A 258 -3.87 -1.46 21.99
N VAL A 259 -3.44 -0.31 22.48
CA VAL A 259 -3.43 0.95 21.73
C VAL A 259 -2.19 0.98 20.86
N VAL A 260 -2.39 1.20 19.57
CA VAL A 260 -1.32 1.35 18.58
C VAL A 260 -1.13 2.82 18.29
N ASP A 261 0.10 3.25 18.42
CA ASP A 261 0.53 4.60 18.06
C ASP A 261 1.41 4.57 16.78
N ARG A 262 1.55 5.73 16.17
CA ARG A 262 2.42 5.91 15.01
C ARG A 262 3.87 5.53 15.35
N GLY A 263 4.49 4.73 14.49
CA GLY A 263 5.84 4.21 14.69
C GLY A 263 5.88 2.87 15.45
N ASP A 264 4.74 2.28 15.82
CA ASP A 264 4.72 0.93 16.40
C ASP A 264 4.95 -0.13 15.34
N ILE A 265 5.66 -1.19 15.69
CA ILE A 265 5.85 -2.36 14.83
C ILE A 265 4.63 -3.27 14.99
N LEU A 266 3.98 -3.57 13.88
CA LEU A 266 2.86 -4.51 13.80
C LEU A 266 3.27 -5.74 13.00
N PHE A 267 2.97 -6.92 13.56
CA PHE A 267 3.19 -8.21 12.91
C PHE A 267 1.88 -8.99 12.87
N SER A 268 1.30 -9.16 11.67
CA SER A 268 0.15 -10.05 11.48
C SER A 268 0.61 -11.50 11.42
N TRP A 269 0.10 -12.34 12.32
CA TRP A 269 0.52 -13.72 12.47
C TRP A 269 -0.46 -14.76 11.90
N SER A 270 -1.56 -14.29 11.31
CA SER A 270 -2.57 -15.16 10.67
C SER A 270 -3.01 -14.60 9.31
N ALA A 271 -3.58 -15.41 8.46
CA ALA A 271 -4.05 -15.07 7.11
C ALA A 271 -2.94 -14.44 6.25
N THR A 272 -2.88 -13.13 6.15
CA THR A 272 -1.80 -12.43 5.45
C THR A 272 -0.69 -12.08 6.43
N LEU A 273 0.42 -12.82 6.38
CA LEU A 273 1.59 -12.55 7.23
C LEU A 273 2.36 -11.35 6.71
N GLU A 274 2.47 -10.31 7.53
CA GLU A 274 3.23 -9.11 7.18
C GLU A 274 3.75 -8.40 8.42
N VAL A 275 4.86 -7.68 8.26
CA VAL A 275 5.47 -6.82 9.30
C VAL A 275 5.54 -5.41 8.75
N ILE A 276 4.96 -4.46 9.46
CA ILE A 276 5.00 -3.04 9.09
C ILE A 276 5.36 -2.17 10.30
N ILE A 277 5.81 -0.95 10.00
CA ILE A 277 5.80 0.14 10.98
C ILE A 277 4.51 0.92 10.75
N TRP A 278 3.68 1.05 11.78
CA TRP A 278 2.42 1.75 11.67
C TRP A 278 2.65 3.25 11.45
N GLY A 279 2.20 3.76 10.32
CA GLY A 279 2.38 5.17 9.94
C GLY A 279 1.14 6.06 10.08
N LYS A 280 0.01 5.47 10.51
CA LYS A 280 -1.30 6.15 10.49
C LYS A 280 -1.73 6.62 11.89
N GLU A 281 -2.97 7.03 12.02
CA GLU A 281 -3.56 7.50 13.28
C GLU A 281 -3.63 6.39 14.33
N LYS A 282 -3.79 6.80 15.58
CA LYS A 282 -3.96 5.90 16.72
C LYS A 282 -5.14 4.94 16.50
N GLY A 283 -4.97 3.68 16.89
CA GLY A 283 -6.00 2.66 16.72
C GLY A 283 -5.96 1.56 17.77
N ALA A 284 -6.96 0.70 17.78
CA ALA A 284 -7.12 -0.45 18.67
C ALA A 284 -6.68 -1.75 17.99
N LEU A 285 -5.76 -2.49 18.59
CA LEU A 285 -5.12 -3.66 17.99
C LEU A 285 -6.00 -4.90 18.07
N ASN A 286 -6.36 -5.46 16.91
CA ASN A 286 -7.12 -6.71 16.83
C ASN A 286 -6.28 -7.95 17.15
N GLN A 287 -6.91 -9.01 17.68
CA GLN A 287 -6.32 -10.27 18.16
C GLN A 287 -5.44 -11.04 17.16
N HIS A 288 -5.46 -10.71 15.88
CA HIS A 288 -4.67 -11.39 14.84
C HIS A 288 -3.36 -10.69 14.47
N ILE A 289 -3.00 -9.69 15.26
CA ILE A 289 -1.80 -8.88 15.06
C ILE A 289 -1.07 -8.74 16.39
N PHE A 290 0.25 -8.89 16.35
CA PHE A 290 1.12 -8.50 17.46
C PHE A 290 1.55 -7.04 17.32
N LYS A 291 1.53 -6.30 18.42
CA LYS A 291 2.36 -5.12 18.62
C LYS A 291 3.69 -5.58 19.18
N VAL A 292 4.79 -5.22 18.52
CA VAL A 292 6.13 -5.70 18.87
C VAL A 292 6.97 -4.55 19.41
N THR A 293 7.50 -4.75 20.62
CA THR A 293 8.37 -3.78 21.30
C THR A 293 9.63 -4.46 21.81
N SER A 294 10.63 -3.71 22.19
CA SER A 294 11.79 -4.22 22.91
C SER A 294 12.33 -3.16 23.85
N ASP A 295 12.76 -3.58 25.04
CA ASP A 295 13.39 -2.71 26.01
C ASP A 295 14.92 -2.66 25.82
N THR A 296 15.48 -3.62 25.09
CA THR A 296 16.91 -3.80 24.90
C THR A 296 17.38 -3.34 23.53
N TYR A 297 16.59 -3.64 22.47
CA TYR A 297 17.02 -3.45 21.09
C TYR A 297 16.22 -2.33 20.41
N PRO A 298 16.85 -1.51 19.53
CA PRO A 298 16.15 -0.47 18.80
C PRO A 298 15.13 -1.05 17.81
N LYS A 299 14.09 -0.26 17.52
CA LYS A 299 13.00 -0.65 16.61
C LYS A 299 13.49 -1.13 15.24
N SER A 300 14.52 -0.49 14.70
CA SER A 300 15.08 -0.87 13.40
C SER A 300 15.60 -2.31 13.40
N PHE A 301 16.31 -2.74 14.45
CA PHE A 301 16.82 -4.10 14.57
C PHE A 301 15.67 -5.11 14.61
N ILE A 302 14.69 -4.89 15.49
CA ILE A 302 13.51 -5.77 15.61
C ILE A 302 12.73 -5.84 14.29
N TYR A 303 12.51 -4.70 13.65
CA TYR A 303 11.77 -4.63 12.39
C TYR A 303 12.46 -5.44 11.27
N PHE A 304 13.75 -5.24 11.07
CA PHE A 304 14.47 -5.92 9.99
C PHE A 304 14.70 -7.42 10.28
N GLU A 305 14.87 -7.83 11.55
CA GLU A 305 14.92 -9.25 11.89
C GLU A 305 13.59 -9.95 11.60
N LEU A 306 12.45 -9.36 11.99
CA LEU A 306 11.13 -9.88 11.67
C LEU A 306 10.89 -9.92 10.15
N LYS A 307 11.23 -8.86 9.42
CA LYS A 307 11.11 -8.80 7.95
C LYS A 307 11.98 -9.86 7.26
N SER A 308 13.18 -10.07 7.73
CA SER A 308 14.09 -11.09 7.17
C SER A 308 13.55 -12.49 7.37
N TYR A 309 12.95 -12.76 8.53
CA TYR A 309 12.38 -14.07 8.86
C TYR A 309 11.00 -14.31 8.24
N LEU A 310 10.34 -13.26 7.74
CA LEU A 310 8.97 -13.32 7.20
C LEU A 310 8.82 -14.34 6.06
N LYS A 311 9.85 -14.50 5.21
CA LYS A 311 9.84 -15.51 4.14
C LYS A 311 9.76 -16.93 4.69
N VAL A 312 10.46 -17.20 5.78
CA VAL A 312 10.44 -18.51 6.47
C VAL A 312 9.05 -18.74 7.07
N PHE A 313 8.49 -17.73 7.72
CA PHE A 313 7.15 -17.82 8.29
C PHE A 313 6.07 -18.05 7.22
N LYS A 314 6.14 -17.38 6.08
CA LYS A 314 5.23 -17.62 4.96
C LYS A 314 5.34 -19.06 4.44
N ALA A 315 6.54 -19.59 4.29
CA ALA A 315 6.75 -20.98 3.88
C ALA A 315 6.18 -21.98 4.90
N ILE A 316 6.36 -21.74 6.22
CA ILE A 316 5.77 -22.56 7.28
C ILE A 316 4.23 -22.53 7.21
N ALA A 317 3.64 -21.37 7.00
CA ALA A 317 2.20 -21.20 6.89
C ALA A 317 1.61 -21.93 5.66
N GLU A 318 2.29 -21.89 4.52
CA GLU A 318 1.90 -22.56 3.27
C GLU A 318 1.93 -24.09 3.39
N LEU A 319 2.89 -24.65 4.11
CA LEU A 319 2.99 -26.10 4.31
C LEU A 319 1.82 -26.69 5.14
N ARG A 320 1.11 -25.86 5.90
CA ARG A 320 -0.01 -26.26 6.77
C ARG A 320 -1.37 -26.03 6.10
N LYS A 321 -1.57 -26.53 4.91
CA LYS A 321 -2.74 -26.32 4.00
C LYS A 321 -4.16 -26.63 4.53
N THR A 322 -4.34 -27.06 5.76
CA THR A 322 -5.66 -27.52 6.27
C THR A 322 -6.41 -26.54 7.16
N THR A 323 -5.75 -25.48 7.62
CA THR A 323 -6.36 -24.36 8.40
C THR A 323 -5.61 -23.08 8.06
N MET A 324 -6.28 -21.93 8.15
CA MET A 324 -5.62 -20.62 7.91
C MET A 324 -4.22 -20.63 8.52
N GLY A 325 -3.18 -20.64 7.65
CA GLY A 325 -1.79 -20.70 8.07
C GLY A 325 -1.50 -19.59 9.08
N HIS A 326 -1.10 -19.95 10.28
CA HIS A 326 -0.80 -18.99 11.34
C HIS A 326 0.56 -19.29 11.98
N ILE A 327 1.20 -18.27 12.47
CA ILE A 327 2.46 -18.34 13.21
C ILE A 327 2.14 -18.37 14.71
N THR A 328 2.69 -19.36 15.40
CA THR A 328 2.54 -19.51 16.84
C THR A 328 3.75 -18.96 17.58
N GLN A 329 3.61 -18.78 18.89
CA GLN A 329 4.71 -18.41 19.77
C GLN A 329 5.91 -19.37 19.65
N ASP A 330 5.66 -20.67 19.46
CA ASP A 330 6.74 -21.66 19.32
C ASP A 330 7.56 -21.45 18.04
N HIS A 331 6.94 -20.98 16.97
CA HIS A 331 7.68 -20.60 15.76
C HIS A 331 8.62 -19.42 16.02
N LEU A 332 8.20 -18.44 16.82
CA LEU A 332 9.04 -17.31 17.22
C LEU A 332 10.20 -17.73 18.13
N LYS A 333 9.97 -18.70 19.03
CA LYS A 333 11.02 -19.27 19.90
C LYS A 333 12.04 -20.09 19.10
N GLN A 334 11.59 -20.80 18.05
CA GLN A 334 12.45 -21.57 17.15
C GLN A 334 13.18 -20.71 16.11
N ALA A 335 12.69 -19.50 15.88
CA ALA A 335 13.28 -18.56 14.92
C ALA A 335 14.59 -17.98 15.50
N LYS A 336 15.70 -18.70 15.28
CA LYS A 336 17.03 -18.29 15.73
C LYS A 336 17.64 -17.28 14.81
N ILE A 337 18.17 -16.20 15.39
CA ILE A 337 18.83 -15.10 14.71
C ILE A 337 20.23 -14.87 15.27
N VAL A 338 21.05 -14.20 14.50
CA VAL A 338 22.36 -13.73 14.98
C VAL A 338 22.16 -12.40 15.68
N VAL A 339 22.74 -12.26 16.85
CA VAL A 339 22.65 -11.03 17.66
C VAL A 339 24.02 -10.34 17.69
N PRO A 340 24.19 -9.22 16.98
CA PRO A 340 25.42 -8.43 17.04
C PRO A 340 25.62 -7.79 18.43
N PRO A 341 26.85 -7.33 18.76
CA PRO A 341 27.08 -6.47 19.91
C PRO A 341 26.20 -5.22 19.86
N ILE A 342 25.65 -4.82 21.01
CA ILE A 342 24.68 -3.72 21.11
C ILE A 342 25.22 -2.39 20.54
N GLU A 343 26.53 -2.14 20.69
CA GLU A 343 27.18 -0.94 20.15
C GLU A 343 27.13 -0.92 18.62
N LEU A 344 27.23 -2.08 17.98
CA LEU A 344 27.15 -2.18 16.53
C LEU A 344 25.70 -2.02 16.03
N ILE A 345 24.75 -2.60 16.75
CA ILE A 345 23.31 -2.39 16.49
C ILE A 345 22.99 -0.91 16.59
N SER A 346 23.44 -0.23 17.64
CA SER A 346 23.22 1.22 17.83
C SER A 346 23.86 2.08 16.73
N LYS A 347 25.04 1.69 16.24
CA LYS A 347 25.69 2.37 15.11
C LYS A 347 24.90 2.23 13.80
N LEU A 348 24.34 1.07 13.55
CA LEU A 348 23.48 0.86 12.39
C LEU A 348 22.16 1.62 12.55
N ASP A 349 21.53 1.53 13.74
CA ASP A 349 20.27 2.23 14.03
C ASP A 349 20.42 3.74 13.78
N ALA A 350 21.49 4.36 14.21
CA ALA A 350 21.77 5.79 13.96
C ALA A 350 21.80 6.15 12.45
N LYS A 351 22.13 5.18 11.56
CA LYS A 351 22.10 5.37 10.11
C LYS A 351 20.70 5.10 9.52
N LEU A 352 19.95 4.18 10.11
CA LEU A 352 18.60 3.82 9.67
C LEU A 352 17.53 4.81 10.13
N GLN A 353 17.70 5.42 11.31
CA GLN A 353 16.75 6.37 11.88
C GLN A 353 16.35 7.52 10.93
N PRO A 354 17.28 8.22 10.24
CA PRO A 354 16.91 9.27 9.30
C PRO A 354 16.07 8.75 8.12
N ILE A 355 16.34 7.52 7.65
CA ILE A 355 15.60 6.88 6.56
C ILE A 355 14.17 6.57 7.03
N MET A 356 14.03 5.91 8.17
CA MET A 356 12.73 5.56 8.76
C MET A 356 11.91 6.80 9.10
N LEU A 357 12.53 7.86 9.62
CA LEU A 357 11.88 9.14 9.88
C LEU A 357 11.37 9.78 8.56
N LYS A 358 12.17 9.72 7.50
CA LYS A 358 11.76 10.25 6.19
C LYS A 358 10.57 9.47 5.62
N GLN A 359 10.57 8.14 5.75
CA GLN A 359 9.43 7.31 5.36
C GLN A 359 8.16 7.72 6.11
N GLN A 360 8.24 7.90 7.42
CA GLN A 360 7.11 8.34 8.24
C GLN A 360 6.57 9.71 7.83
N ILE A 361 7.46 10.67 7.53
CA ILE A 361 7.07 12.00 7.04
C ILE A 361 6.31 11.89 5.72
N LEU A 362 6.78 11.05 4.79
CA LEU A 362 6.13 10.86 3.49
C LEU A 362 4.77 10.14 3.62
N GLU A 363 4.66 9.20 4.55
CA GLU A 363 3.40 8.54 4.89
C GLU A 363 2.36 9.55 5.41
N ASN A 364 2.78 10.45 6.31
CA ASN A 364 1.93 11.53 6.81
C ASN A 364 1.47 12.47 5.69
N GLN A 365 2.40 12.88 4.82
CA GLN A 365 2.05 13.70 3.66
C GLN A 365 1.06 12.99 2.73
N ASN A 366 1.22 11.70 2.52
CA ASN A 366 0.28 10.92 1.70
C ASN A 366 -1.11 10.86 2.33
N GLN A 367 -1.19 10.73 3.65
CA GLN A 367 -2.46 10.76 4.36
C GLN A 367 -3.15 12.12 4.20
N GLU A 368 -2.44 13.23 4.43
CA GLU A 368 -2.95 14.58 4.27
C GLU A 368 -3.41 14.85 2.83
N LEU A 369 -2.59 14.45 1.84
CA LEU A 369 -2.93 14.59 0.41
C LEU A 369 -4.15 13.77 0.01
N THR A 370 -4.31 12.57 0.58
CA THR A 370 -5.48 11.72 0.34
C THR A 370 -6.73 12.36 0.93
N GLN A 371 -6.69 12.83 2.16
CA GLN A 371 -7.80 13.53 2.81
C GLN A 371 -8.15 14.82 2.04
N LEU A 372 -7.16 15.59 1.63
CA LEU A 372 -7.35 16.80 0.82
C LEU A 372 -8.02 16.47 -0.52
N ARG A 373 -7.55 15.43 -1.22
CA ARG A 373 -8.16 14.98 -2.48
C ARG A 373 -9.62 14.59 -2.27
N ASP A 374 -9.90 13.75 -1.27
CA ASP A 374 -11.24 13.20 -1.04
C ASP A 374 -12.22 14.29 -0.58
N TRP A 375 -11.73 15.33 0.08
CA TRP A 375 -12.51 16.51 0.45
C TRP A 375 -12.72 17.45 -0.75
N LEU A 376 -11.66 17.74 -1.52
CA LEU A 376 -11.73 18.67 -2.65
C LEU A 376 -12.52 18.11 -3.83
N LEU A 377 -12.38 16.83 -4.12
CA LEU A 377 -12.89 16.19 -5.33
C LEU A 377 -14.39 16.42 -5.52
N PRO A 378 -15.29 16.14 -4.55
CA PRO A 378 -16.72 16.43 -4.70
C PRO A 378 -17.01 17.92 -4.86
N MET A 379 -16.30 18.79 -4.12
CA MET A 379 -16.54 20.22 -4.13
C MET A 379 -16.13 20.87 -5.46
N LEU A 380 -15.03 20.41 -6.04
CA LEU A 380 -14.55 20.84 -7.35
C LEU A 380 -15.48 20.37 -8.48
N MET A 381 -15.96 19.10 -8.36
CA MET A 381 -16.86 18.54 -9.37
C MET A 381 -18.26 19.17 -9.35
N ASN A 382 -18.74 19.60 -8.17
CA ASN A 382 -20.02 20.27 -8.00
C ASN A 382 -19.95 21.78 -8.17
N GLY A 383 -18.79 22.35 -8.51
CA GLY A 383 -18.60 23.79 -8.69
C GLY A 383 -18.73 24.63 -7.40
N GLN A 384 -18.64 23.97 -6.22
CA GLN A 384 -18.72 24.65 -4.92
C GLN A 384 -17.44 25.44 -4.61
N VAL A 385 -16.32 25.03 -5.18
CA VAL A 385 -15.04 25.74 -5.10
C VAL A 385 -14.69 26.25 -6.50
N LYS A 386 -14.38 27.53 -6.60
CA LYS A 386 -13.90 28.16 -7.84
C LYS A 386 -12.38 28.04 -7.90
N VAL A 387 -11.88 27.63 -9.05
CA VAL A 387 -10.45 27.66 -9.38
C VAL A 387 -10.23 28.89 -10.25
N GLU A 388 -9.42 29.84 -9.77
CA GLU A 388 -9.04 31.06 -10.50
C GLU A 388 -7.92 30.80 -11.52
#